data_63c07d80c05316fa9f33ada05b653576
#
_entry.id   63c07d80c05316fa9f33ada05b653576
#
_cell.length_a   1.000
_cell.length_b   1.000
_cell.length_c   1.000
_cell.angle_alpha   90.00
_cell.angle_beta   90.00
_cell.angle_gamma   90.00
#
_symmetry.space_group_name_H-M   'P 1'
#
loop_
_entity.id
_entity.type
_entity.pdbx_description
1 polymer ?
#
loop_
_entity_poly.entity_id
_entity_poly.type
_entity_poly.pdbx_seq_one_letter_code
_entity_poly.pdbx_strand_id
1 'polypeptide(L)'
;MGEKATAVSIIIPSLNSPLIDQVVAALVGQAQAEVIREIVVVGKDEAGLLPVGGRVRLVDTGQPVPPGTARNLGIRAATADLLIFLDSDCLPQPGWLAAHLAAHRAGHAVVGGGVLPDGENYWALSYNLTMFHEYFSTAMAGKRPLLPTLNLSVERQVIDAVGLLNEALPRSQDLDWTTRMNQAGFQPYFWPEAAIQHRHNRTTAGKVWQDCARSGHFARQARLAHRETLDTPLWLRWRWLVLLLSPLIAAAVTGKIVGTRPFILRRHAAAIPAIYLSKIAWCWGASRREPPS
;
A
#
# COMPACT_ATOMS: atom_id res chain seq x y z
N MET A 1 26.28 -19.25 18.03
CA MET A 1 25.44 -19.72 16.92
C MET A 1 25.18 -18.50 16.05
N GLY A 2 25.75 -18.44 14.82
CA GLY A 2 25.54 -17.32 13.93
C GLY A 2 24.06 -17.24 13.53
N GLU A 3 23.48 -16.08 13.72
CA GLU A 3 22.12 -15.78 13.30
C GLU A 3 22.01 -16.01 11.79
N LYS A 4 21.22 -17.00 11.39
CA LYS A 4 21.03 -17.33 9.96
C LYS A 4 20.37 -16.12 9.32
N ALA A 5 21.06 -15.44 8.42
CA ALA A 5 20.51 -14.28 7.72
C ALA A 5 19.14 -14.66 7.12
N THR A 6 18.08 -13.95 7.51
CA THR A 6 16.71 -14.22 7.07
C THR A 6 16.61 -13.96 5.57
N ALA A 7 16.44 -15.00 4.78
CA ALA A 7 16.24 -14.87 3.34
C ALA A 7 14.89 -14.19 3.05
N VAL A 8 14.87 -13.34 2.01
CA VAL A 8 13.71 -12.52 1.65
C VAL A 8 13.29 -12.83 0.21
N SER A 9 11.98 -13.00 -0.03
CA SER A 9 11.36 -12.93 -1.35
C SER A 9 10.62 -11.60 -1.50
N ILE A 10 10.94 -10.83 -2.54
CA ILE A 10 10.24 -9.57 -2.83
C ILE A 10 9.22 -9.82 -3.93
N ILE A 11 7.97 -9.43 -3.72
CA ILE A 11 6.84 -9.64 -4.63
C ILE A 11 6.38 -8.29 -5.17
N ILE A 12 6.41 -8.13 -6.50
CA ILE A 12 6.07 -6.88 -7.18
C ILE A 12 4.97 -7.15 -8.21
N PRO A 13 3.71 -6.77 -7.94
CA PRO A 13 2.69 -6.75 -8.98
C PRO A 13 3.02 -5.68 -10.01
N SER A 14 3.11 -6.03 -11.30
CA SER A 14 3.46 -5.10 -12.38
C SER A 14 2.65 -5.36 -13.63
N LEU A 15 1.97 -4.33 -14.12
CA LEU A 15 1.31 -4.35 -15.42
C LEU A 15 1.97 -3.32 -16.31
N ASN A 16 3.05 -3.74 -17.00
CA ASN A 16 3.81 -2.85 -17.90
C ASN A 16 4.28 -1.55 -17.21
N SER A 17 4.75 -1.63 -15.96
CA SER A 17 5.21 -0.44 -15.24
C SER A 17 6.45 0.15 -15.90
N PRO A 18 6.44 1.44 -16.27
CA PRO A 18 7.61 2.09 -16.87
C PRO A 18 8.76 2.34 -15.87
N LEU A 19 8.56 2.02 -14.60
CA LEU A 19 9.54 2.22 -13.52
C LEU A 19 10.12 0.91 -13.00
N ILE A 20 9.73 -0.24 -13.58
CA ILE A 20 10.09 -1.54 -13.00
C ILE A 20 11.60 -1.79 -12.98
N ASP A 21 12.33 -1.31 -13.99
CA ASP A 21 13.79 -1.35 -14.05
C ASP A 21 14.44 -0.55 -12.90
N GLN A 22 13.93 0.66 -12.62
CA GLN A 22 14.40 1.52 -11.54
C GLN A 22 14.10 0.92 -10.17
N VAL A 23 12.91 0.32 -10.00
CA VAL A 23 12.54 -0.37 -8.76
C VAL A 23 13.45 -1.55 -8.50
N VAL A 24 13.70 -2.39 -9.52
CA VAL A 24 14.62 -3.53 -9.42
C VAL A 24 16.04 -3.06 -9.14
N ALA A 25 16.53 -2.04 -9.83
CA ALA A 25 17.86 -1.49 -9.59
C ALA A 25 18.02 -0.96 -8.15
N ALA A 26 17.00 -0.24 -7.63
CA ALA A 26 16.99 0.24 -6.26
C ALA A 26 16.98 -0.90 -5.22
N LEU A 27 16.35 -2.02 -5.51
CA LEU A 27 16.37 -3.21 -4.65
C LEU A 27 17.72 -3.90 -4.64
N VAL A 28 18.32 -4.10 -5.81
CA VAL A 28 19.64 -4.74 -5.93
C VAL A 28 20.74 -3.85 -5.34
N GLY A 29 20.56 -2.53 -5.36
CA GLY A 29 21.48 -1.56 -4.76
C GLY A 29 21.33 -1.37 -3.24
N GLN A 30 20.42 -2.09 -2.57
CA GLN A 30 20.28 -1.99 -1.11
C GLN A 30 21.50 -2.57 -0.38
N ALA A 31 21.89 -1.97 0.73
CA ALA A 31 22.75 -2.64 1.69
C ALA A 31 22.09 -3.95 2.16
N GLN A 32 22.87 -5.03 2.26
CA GLN A 32 22.37 -6.38 2.58
C GLN A 32 21.50 -7.00 1.45
N ALA A 33 21.62 -6.56 0.21
CA ALA A 33 20.88 -7.15 -0.92
C ALA A 33 21.20 -8.67 -1.12
N GLU A 34 22.28 -9.18 -0.55
CA GLU A 34 22.64 -10.60 -0.57
C GLU A 34 21.58 -11.49 0.10
N VAL A 35 20.80 -10.98 1.05
CA VAL A 35 19.70 -11.73 1.69
C VAL A 35 18.46 -11.84 0.78
N ILE A 36 18.35 -11.02 -0.27
CA ILE A 36 17.28 -11.14 -1.26
C ILE A 36 17.52 -12.43 -2.04
N ARG A 37 16.70 -13.43 -1.76
CA ARG A 37 16.74 -14.72 -2.47
C ARG A 37 16.22 -14.56 -3.90
N GLU A 38 15.13 -13.81 -4.04
CA GLU A 38 14.46 -13.58 -5.33
C GLU A 38 13.61 -12.32 -5.32
N ILE A 39 13.43 -11.74 -6.50
CA ILE A 39 12.49 -10.67 -6.80
C ILE A 39 11.48 -11.25 -7.79
N VAL A 40 10.26 -11.50 -7.33
CA VAL A 40 9.18 -12.10 -8.13
C VAL A 40 8.30 -10.98 -8.66
N VAL A 41 8.49 -10.61 -9.91
CA VAL A 41 7.61 -9.68 -10.62
C VAL A 41 6.44 -10.46 -11.21
N VAL A 42 5.21 -10.04 -10.93
CA VAL A 42 4.00 -10.76 -11.36
C VAL A 42 3.12 -9.86 -12.21
N GLY A 43 2.86 -10.28 -13.43
CA GLY A 43 2.02 -9.54 -14.38
C GLY A 43 2.60 -9.55 -15.77
N LYS A 44 2.90 -8.38 -16.34
CA LYS A 44 3.41 -8.25 -17.72
C LYS A 44 4.58 -7.26 -17.79
N ASP A 45 5.50 -7.52 -18.70
CA ASP A 45 6.62 -6.66 -19.06
C ASP A 45 6.84 -6.69 -20.58
N GLU A 46 5.87 -6.15 -21.32
CA GLU A 46 5.89 -6.14 -22.81
C GLU A 46 7.03 -5.27 -23.36
N ALA A 47 7.48 -4.29 -22.59
CA ALA A 47 8.60 -3.42 -22.96
C ALA A 47 9.96 -4.08 -22.72
N GLY A 48 10.02 -5.22 -22.00
CA GLY A 48 11.27 -5.93 -21.70
C GLY A 48 12.21 -5.13 -20.80
N LEU A 49 11.69 -4.39 -19.83
CA LEU A 49 12.46 -3.55 -18.91
C LEU A 49 13.13 -4.35 -17.79
N LEU A 50 12.65 -5.57 -17.53
CA LEU A 50 13.24 -6.42 -16.49
C LEU A 50 14.59 -6.95 -16.92
N PRO A 51 15.60 -6.95 -16.02
CA PRO A 51 16.89 -7.56 -16.32
C PRO A 51 16.74 -9.06 -16.53
N VAL A 52 17.45 -9.59 -17.53
CA VAL A 52 17.46 -11.02 -17.83
C VAL A 52 18.40 -11.77 -16.88
N GLY A 53 17.87 -12.75 -16.17
CA GLY A 53 18.66 -13.61 -15.28
C GLY A 53 18.85 -13.07 -13.87
N GLY A 54 19.72 -13.73 -13.08
CA GLY A 54 19.98 -13.36 -11.70
C GLY A 54 18.84 -13.76 -10.75
N ARG A 55 18.54 -12.86 -9.80
CA ARG A 55 17.50 -13.06 -8.77
C ARG A 55 16.10 -12.59 -9.19
N VAL A 56 15.98 -11.97 -10.36
CA VAL A 56 14.72 -11.43 -10.87
C VAL A 56 14.01 -12.48 -11.71
N ARG A 57 12.73 -12.66 -11.42
CA ARG A 57 11.89 -13.64 -12.11
C ARG A 57 10.54 -13.03 -12.45
N LEU A 58 10.16 -13.06 -13.72
CA LEU A 58 8.81 -12.72 -14.16
C LEU A 58 7.89 -13.95 -14.06
N VAL A 59 6.77 -13.77 -13.40
CA VAL A 59 5.59 -14.65 -13.47
C VAL A 59 4.60 -13.97 -14.42
N ASP A 60 4.72 -14.29 -15.70
CA ASP A 60 3.82 -13.72 -16.72
C ASP A 60 2.41 -14.27 -16.55
N THR A 61 1.43 -13.38 -16.45
CA THR A 61 0.02 -13.74 -16.28
C THR A 61 -0.73 -13.90 -17.60
N GLY A 62 -0.06 -13.67 -18.74
CA GLY A 62 -0.66 -13.72 -20.08
C GLY A 62 -1.66 -12.59 -20.36
N GLN A 63 -2.42 -12.18 -19.34
CA GLN A 63 -3.41 -11.12 -19.39
C GLN A 63 -3.35 -10.26 -18.12
N PRO A 64 -3.89 -9.02 -18.14
CA PRO A 64 -4.00 -8.20 -16.94
C PRO A 64 -4.80 -8.91 -15.84
N VAL A 65 -4.26 -8.93 -14.62
CA VAL A 65 -4.94 -9.47 -13.44
C VAL A 65 -5.03 -8.41 -12.33
N PRO A 66 -6.02 -8.49 -11.43
CA PRO A 66 -6.09 -7.60 -10.27
C PRO A 66 -4.85 -7.70 -9.39
N PRO A 67 -4.45 -6.62 -8.70
CA PRO A 67 -3.26 -6.61 -7.85
C PRO A 67 -3.27 -7.68 -6.74
N GLY A 68 -4.45 -8.01 -6.20
CA GLY A 68 -4.59 -9.10 -5.21
C GLY A 68 -4.24 -10.46 -5.80
N THR A 69 -4.74 -10.77 -6.99
CA THR A 69 -4.40 -12.01 -7.73
C THR A 69 -2.92 -12.07 -8.06
N ALA A 70 -2.32 -10.96 -8.53
CA ALA A 70 -0.89 -10.91 -8.80
C ALA A 70 -0.06 -11.17 -7.53
N ARG A 71 -0.43 -10.57 -6.39
CA ARG A 71 0.26 -10.84 -5.12
C ARG A 71 0.10 -12.30 -4.68
N ASN A 72 -1.07 -12.90 -4.84
CA ASN A 72 -1.30 -14.31 -4.53
C ASN A 72 -0.44 -15.25 -5.38
N LEU A 73 -0.33 -14.98 -6.67
CA LEU A 73 0.58 -15.73 -7.56
C LEU A 73 2.04 -15.56 -7.09
N GLY A 74 2.44 -14.35 -6.70
CA GLY A 74 3.75 -14.07 -6.14
C GLY A 74 4.01 -14.83 -4.84
N ILE A 75 3.06 -14.88 -3.92
CA ILE A 75 3.15 -15.66 -2.66
C ILE A 75 3.39 -17.14 -2.95
N ARG A 76 2.64 -17.72 -3.89
CA ARG A 76 2.79 -19.14 -4.30
C ARG A 76 4.13 -19.41 -4.94
N ALA A 77 4.68 -18.44 -5.67
CA ALA A 77 5.97 -18.55 -6.34
C ALA A 77 7.15 -18.31 -5.39
N ALA A 78 6.97 -17.55 -4.32
CA ALA A 78 8.01 -17.17 -3.38
C ALA A 78 8.48 -18.35 -2.51
N THR A 79 9.79 -18.43 -2.26
CA THR A 79 10.44 -19.56 -1.56
C THR A 79 11.05 -19.18 -0.20
N ALA A 80 11.14 -17.89 0.13
CA ALA A 80 11.62 -17.43 1.44
C ALA A 80 10.52 -17.40 2.50
N ASP A 81 10.92 -17.39 3.77
CA ASP A 81 10.00 -17.30 4.92
C ASP A 81 9.59 -15.87 5.23
N LEU A 82 10.35 -14.89 4.78
CA LEU A 82 10.00 -13.48 4.85
C LEU A 82 9.65 -12.97 3.46
N LEU A 83 8.42 -12.50 3.28
CA LEU A 83 7.93 -11.94 2.03
C LEU A 83 7.79 -10.42 2.17
N ILE A 84 8.30 -9.66 1.19
CA ILE A 84 8.10 -8.21 1.13
C ILE A 84 7.31 -7.88 -0.13
N PHE A 85 6.19 -7.20 0.04
CA PHE A 85 5.35 -6.67 -1.03
C PHE A 85 5.75 -5.24 -1.31
N LEU A 86 5.99 -4.95 -2.57
CA LEU A 86 6.36 -3.63 -3.06
C LEU A 86 5.62 -3.35 -4.37
N ASP A 87 4.99 -2.18 -4.50
CA ASP A 87 4.35 -1.84 -5.77
C ASP A 87 5.38 -1.38 -6.81
N SER A 88 5.09 -1.62 -8.09
CA SER A 88 6.01 -1.34 -9.20
C SER A 88 6.24 0.14 -9.51
N ASP A 89 5.58 1.04 -8.78
CA ASP A 89 5.76 2.49 -8.79
C ASP A 89 6.32 3.03 -7.46
N CYS A 90 6.86 2.12 -6.63
CA CYS A 90 7.46 2.44 -5.33
C CYS A 90 8.97 2.24 -5.37
N LEU A 91 9.74 3.32 -5.18
CA LEU A 91 11.21 3.30 -5.15
C LEU A 91 11.73 3.19 -3.72
N PRO A 92 12.34 2.05 -3.32
CA PRO A 92 12.95 1.90 -2.01
C PRO A 92 14.05 2.94 -1.77
N GLN A 93 14.03 3.57 -0.60
CA GLN A 93 15.08 4.49 -0.19
C GLN A 93 16.30 3.73 0.36
N PRO A 94 17.49 4.34 0.40
CA PRO A 94 18.66 3.72 1.03
C PRO A 94 18.32 3.27 2.46
N GLY A 95 18.69 2.02 2.81
CA GLY A 95 18.41 1.43 4.12
C GLY A 95 17.01 0.80 4.27
N TRP A 96 16.17 0.84 3.25
CA TRP A 96 14.83 0.27 3.27
C TRP A 96 14.79 -1.21 3.66
N LEU A 97 15.64 -2.03 3.04
CA LEU A 97 15.72 -3.47 3.34
C LEU A 97 16.19 -3.72 4.78
N ALA A 98 17.26 -3.02 5.19
CA ALA A 98 17.77 -3.12 6.54
C ALA A 98 16.74 -2.74 7.61
N ALA A 99 15.89 -1.74 7.33
CA ALA A 99 14.82 -1.32 8.23
C ALA A 99 13.72 -2.38 8.35
N HIS A 100 13.27 -3.01 7.25
CA HIS A 100 12.36 -4.15 7.31
C HIS A 100 12.94 -5.29 8.15
N LEU A 101 14.19 -5.68 7.88
CA LEU A 101 14.86 -6.75 8.63
C LEU A 101 15.01 -6.40 10.12
N ALA A 102 15.29 -5.15 10.44
CA ALA A 102 15.39 -4.69 11.84
C ALA A 102 14.04 -4.81 12.56
N ALA A 103 12.94 -4.46 11.90
CA ALA A 103 11.60 -4.58 12.49
C ALA A 103 11.22 -6.06 12.77
N HIS A 104 11.54 -6.98 11.85
CA HIS A 104 11.31 -8.42 12.09
C HIS A 104 12.20 -8.97 13.20
N ARG A 105 13.47 -8.55 13.28
CA ARG A 105 14.33 -8.89 14.42
C ARG A 105 13.81 -8.36 15.76
N ALA A 106 13.08 -7.24 15.75
CA ALA A 106 12.39 -6.71 16.91
C ALA A 106 11.10 -7.49 17.28
N GLY A 107 10.77 -8.56 16.56
CA GLY A 107 9.64 -9.45 16.85
C GLY A 107 8.32 -9.07 16.19
N HIS A 108 8.34 -8.20 15.17
CA HIS A 108 7.12 -7.83 14.44
C HIS A 108 6.94 -8.71 13.19
N ALA A 109 5.93 -9.60 13.21
CA ALA A 109 5.67 -10.53 12.11
C ALA A 109 5.00 -9.88 10.87
N VAL A 110 4.39 -8.69 11.03
CA VAL A 110 3.73 -7.91 9.97
C VAL A 110 4.19 -6.46 10.07
N VAL A 111 4.92 -5.97 9.06
CA VAL A 111 5.57 -4.65 9.10
C VAL A 111 5.23 -3.84 7.86
N GLY A 112 4.63 -2.67 8.05
CA GLY A 112 4.43 -1.67 7.00
C GLY A 112 5.50 -0.59 7.05
N GLY A 113 6.10 -0.28 5.90
CA GLY A 113 7.09 0.78 5.79
C GLY A 113 6.51 2.16 5.52
N GLY A 114 7.38 3.17 5.59
CA GLY A 114 7.06 4.57 5.37
C GLY A 114 6.90 4.93 3.89
N VAL A 115 6.09 5.98 3.63
CA VAL A 115 5.98 6.64 2.33
C VAL A 115 6.51 8.06 2.46
N LEU A 116 7.34 8.54 1.52
CA LEU A 116 7.78 9.94 1.53
C LEU A 116 6.58 10.87 1.24
N PRO A 117 6.46 11.98 1.97
CA PRO A 117 5.39 12.95 1.76
C PRO A 117 5.72 13.89 0.58
N ASP A 118 5.95 13.32 -0.61
CA ASP A 118 6.32 14.01 -1.84
C ASP A 118 5.43 13.65 -3.02
N GLY A 119 5.71 14.21 -4.18
CA GLY A 119 5.01 13.92 -5.43
C GLY A 119 5.61 14.74 -6.59
N GLU A 120 5.58 14.19 -7.79
CA GLU A 120 6.16 14.79 -8.99
C GLU A 120 5.49 16.12 -9.40
N ASN A 121 4.23 16.30 -9.03
CA ASN A 121 3.47 17.53 -9.26
C ASN A 121 2.42 17.75 -8.17
N TYR A 122 1.66 18.85 -8.27
CA TYR A 122 0.62 19.22 -7.32
C TYR A 122 -0.40 18.10 -7.06
N TRP A 123 -0.89 17.41 -8.09
CA TRP A 123 -1.91 16.38 -7.96
C TRP A 123 -1.35 15.09 -7.37
N ALA A 124 -0.15 14.69 -7.79
CA ALA A 124 0.55 13.54 -7.24
C ALA A 124 0.88 13.73 -5.76
N LEU A 125 1.40 14.90 -5.39
CA LEU A 125 1.62 15.27 -4.00
C LEU A 125 0.31 15.24 -3.20
N SER A 126 -0.74 15.88 -3.71
CA SER A 126 -2.05 15.93 -3.03
C SER A 126 -2.64 14.54 -2.81
N TYR A 127 -2.47 13.63 -3.77
CA TYR A 127 -2.87 12.23 -3.65
C TYR A 127 -2.11 11.52 -2.52
N ASN A 128 -0.78 11.61 -2.50
CA ASN A 128 0.04 11.02 -1.45
C ASN A 128 -0.33 11.58 -0.07
N LEU A 129 -0.50 12.91 0.05
CA LEU A 129 -0.95 13.55 1.29
C LEU A 129 -2.33 13.07 1.74
N THR A 130 -3.21 12.74 0.81
CA THR A 130 -4.57 12.26 1.09
C THR A 130 -4.60 10.80 1.52
N MET A 131 -3.87 9.92 0.81
CA MET A 131 -3.99 8.47 0.95
C MET A 131 -3.04 7.90 2.01
N PHE A 132 -1.84 8.47 2.15
CA PHE A 132 -0.77 7.89 2.96
C PHE A 132 -0.39 8.72 4.19
N HIS A 133 -1.21 9.70 4.60
CA HIS A 133 -0.91 10.58 5.74
C HIS A 133 -0.66 9.83 7.06
N GLU A 134 -1.19 8.64 7.25
CA GLU A 134 -0.95 7.80 8.43
C GLU A 134 0.37 7.01 8.33
N TYR A 135 0.93 6.88 7.12
CA TYR A 135 2.09 6.07 6.79
C TYR A 135 3.28 6.87 6.26
N PHE A 136 3.34 8.18 6.54
CA PHE A 136 4.53 8.94 6.14
C PHE A 136 5.76 8.51 6.91
N SER A 137 6.93 8.53 6.23
CA SER A 137 8.23 8.27 6.84
C SER A 137 8.56 9.22 8.01
N THR A 138 7.83 10.31 8.15
CA THR A 138 7.89 11.26 9.26
C THR A 138 6.89 10.96 10.39
N ALA A 139 6.09 9.91 10.26
CA ALA A 139 5.14 9.52 11.31
C ALA A 139 5.82 8.62 12.35
N MET A 140 5.27 8.59 13.56
CA MET A 140 5.81 7.73 14.62
C MET A 140 5.57 6.26 14.31
N ALA A 141 6.57 5.42 14.58
CA ALA A 141 6.45 3.97 14.59
C ALA A 141 5.37 3.52 15.57
N GLY A 142 4.77 2.36 15.33
CA GLY A 142 3.79 1.81 16.24
C GLY A 142 2.75 0.92 15.57
N LYS A 143 1.91 0.33 16.41
CA LYS A 143 0.80 -0.52 15.98
C LYS A 143 -0.18 0.23 15.09
N ARG A 144 -0.69 -0.43 14.06
CA ARG A 144 -1.74 0.09 13.19
C ARG A 144 -2.84 -0.96 13.02
N PRO A 145 -4.11 -0.56 12.86
CA PRO A 145 -5.20 -1.50 12.62
C PRO A 145 -5.12 -2.14 11.23
N LEU A 146 -4.49 -1.44 10.29
CA LEU A 146 -4.27 -1.89 8.92
C LEU A 146 -2.97 -1.29 8.36
N LEU A 147 -2.41 -1.94 7.33
CA LEU A 147 -1.23 -1.48 6.60
C LEU A 147 -1.45 -1.68 5.09
N PRO A 148 -1.02 -0.74 4.24
CA PRO A 148 -1.11 -0.90 2.79
C PRO A 148 -0.04 -1.85 2.24
N THR A 149 -0.40 -2.67 1.26
CA THR A 149 0.52 -3.66 0.67
C THR A 149 1.58 -3.07 -0.27
N LEU A 150 1.51 -1.77 -0.56
CA LEU A 150 2.52 -1.14 -1.43
C LEU A 150 3.93 -1.16 -0.84
N ASN A 151 4.06 -1.35 0.48
CA ASN A 151 5.32 -1.42 1.22
C ASN A 151 5.10 -2.21 2.52
N LEU A 152 4.97 -3.52 2.40
CA LEU A 152 4.57 -4.41 3.50
C LEU A 152 5.45 -5.65 3.53
N SER A 153 6.01 -6.00 4.67
CA SER A 153 6.65 -7.31 4.88
C SER A 153 5.86 -8.18 5.84
N VAL A 154 5.81 -9.47 5.55
CA VAL A 154 5.00 -10.46 6.27
C VAL A 154 5.77 -11.77 6.37
N GLU A 155 5.84 -12.35 7.56
CA GLU A 155 6.37 -13.70 7.75
C GLU A 155 5.39 -14.74 7.18
N ARG A 156 5.92 -15.78 6.55
CA ARG A 156 5.11 -16.84 5.91
C ARG A 156 4.10 -17.48 6.87
N GLN A 157 4.50 -17.71 8.12
CA GLN A 157 3.60 -18.25 9.14
C GLN A 157 2.31 -17.43 9.32
N VAL A 158 2.37 -16.12 9.13
CA VAL A 158 1.18 -15.25 9.18
C VAL A 158 0.26 -15.55 8.00
N ILE A 159 0.85 -15.70 6.80
CA ILE A 159 0.09 -16.01 5.59
C ILE A 159 -0.55 -17.39 5.69
N ASP A 160 0.17 -18.36 6.23
CA ASP A 160 -0.34 -19.72 6.46
C ASP A 160 -1.52 -19.73 7.43
N ALA A 161 -1.50 -18.85 8.44
CA ALA A 161 -2.57 -18.74 9.42
C ALA A 161 -3.82 -18.01 8.90
N VAL A 162 -3.65 -16.93 8.09
CA VAL A 162 -4.79 -16.08 7.68
C VAL A 162 -5.23 -16.33 6.22
N GLY A 163 -4.44 -17.07 5.45
CA GLY A 163 -4.67 -17.30 4.04
C GLY A 163 -4.28 -16.13 3.14
N LEU A 164 -4.59 -16.26 1.87
CA LEU A 164 -4.23 -15.33 0.80
C LEU A 164 -5.11 -14.07 0.79
N LEU A 165 -4.74 -13.09 -0.06
CA LEU A 165 -5.56 -11.90 -0.31
C LEU A 165 -6.88 -12.30 -0.99
N ASN A 166 -7.94 -11.56 -0.67
CA ASN A 166 -9.26 -11.76 -1.26
C ASN A 166 -9.30 -11.24 -2.71
N GLU A 167 -9.33 -12.14 -3.68
CA GLU A 167 -9.33 -11.81 -5.12
C GLU A 167 -10.67 -11.24 -5.61
N ALA A 168 -11.74 -11.38 -4.85
CA ALA A 168 -13.02 -10.74 -5.16
C ALA A 168 -13.02 -9.22 -4.89
N LEU A 169 -11.97 -8.70 -4.24
CA LEU A 169 -11.77 -7.29 -4.00
C LEU A 169 -10.72 -6.73 -5.00
N PRO A 170 -11.11 -6.04 -6.07
CA PRO A 170 -10.16 -5.43 -7.01
C PRO A 170 -9.30 -4.33 -6.35
N ARG A 171 -9.81 -3.74 -5.26
CA ARG A 171 -9.11 -2.74 -4.41
C ARG A 171 -9.45 -2.96 -2.94
N SER A 172 -8.66 -2.35 -2.05
CA SER A 172 -8.79 -2.49 -0.59
C SER A 172 -8.64 -3.94 -0.10
N GLN A 173 -8.03 -4.82 -0.90
CA GLN A 173 -7.65 -6.16 -0.49
C GLN A 173 -6.60 -6.16 0.63
N ASP A 174 -5.77 -5.12 0.69
CA ASP A 174 -4.83 -4.86 1.77
C ASP A 174 -5.53 -4.55 3.10
N LEU A 175 -6.59 -3.74 3.04
CA LEU A 175 -7.42 -3.45 4.20
C LEU A 175 -8.06 -4.74 4.75
N ASP A 176 -8.65 -5.58 3.90
CA ASP A 176 -9.20 -6.88 4.31
C ASP A 176 -8.11 -7.78 4.90
N TRP A 177 -6.99 -7.94 4.18
CA TRP A 177 -5.94 -8.89 4.54
C TRP A 177 -5.24 -8.55 5.85
N THR A 178 -4.80 -7.30 6.01
CA THR A 178 -4.12 -6.86 7.23
C THR A 178 -5.08 -6.78 8.42
N THR A 179 -6.37 -6.55 8.19
CA THR A 179 -7.40 -6.65 9.25
C THR A 179 -7.56 -8.10 9.71
N ARG A 180 -7.57 -9.09 8.79
CA ARG A 180 -7.59 -10.51 9.15
C ARG A 180 -6.34 -10.94 9.93
N MET A 181 -5.16 -10.41 9.57
CA MET A 181 -3.93 -10.62 10.35
C MET A 181 -4.09 -10.09 11.78
N ASN A 182 -4.61 -8.87 11.94
CA ASN A 182 -4.86 -8.29 13.25
C ASN A 182 -5.86 -9.13 14.08
N GLN A 183 -6.95 -9.59 13.46
CA GLN A 183 -7.95 -10.47 14.09
C GLN A 183 -7.37 -11.83 14.52
N ALA A 184 -6.39 -12.34 13.78
CA ALA A 184 -5.68 -13.58 14.11
C ALA A 184 -4.57 -13.38 15.17
N GLY A 185 -4.41 -12.17 15.73
CA GLY A 185 -3.43 -11.86 16.77
C GLY A 185 -2.06 -11.40 16.25
N PHE A 186 -1.85 -11.36 14.95
CA PHE A 186 -0.63 -10.80 14.35
C PHE A 186 -0.78 -9.29 14.22
N GLN A 187 -0.28 -8.57 15.20
CA GLN A 187 -0.43 -7.11 15.30
C GLN A 187 0.36 -6.39 14.19
N PRO A 188 -0.30 -5.74 13.19
CA PRO A 188 0.42 -4.98 12.18
C PRO A 188 1.18 -3.81 12.81
N TYR A 189 2.46 -3.66 12.47
CA TYR A 189 3.34 -2.64 13.01
C TYR A 189 3.91 -1.74 11.92
N PHE A 190 3.79 -0.44 12.10
CA PHE A 190 4.33 0.55 11.18
C PHE A 190 5.76 0.93 11.58
N TRP A 191 6.70 0.81 10.61
CA TRP A 191 8.12 1.08 10.77
C TRP A 191 8.57 2.13 9.74
N PRO A 192 8.55 3.43 10.08
CA PRO A 192 8.70 4.53 9.12
C PRO A 192 10.05 4.57 8.40
N GLU A 193 11.09 4.01 9.00
CA GLU A 193 12.45 3.95 8.44
C GLU A 193 12.53 3.08 7.19
N ALA A 194 11.65 2.09 7.02
CA ALA A 194 11.52 1.33 5.78
C ALA A 194 10.81 2.17 4.71
N ALA A 195 11.41 3.28 4.29
CA ALA A 195 10.78 4.30 3.48
C ALA A 195 10.86 4.02 1.98
N ILE A 196 9.77 4.36 1.26
CA ILE A 196 9.71 4.36 -0.20
C ILE A 196 9.29 5.73 -0.72
N GLN A 197 9.69 6.04 -1.97
CA GLN A 197 9.11 7.12 -2.76
C GLN A 197 8.05 6.54 -3.68
N HIS A 198 6.81 7.04 -3.58
CA HIS A 198 5.68 6.53 -4.37
C HIS A 198 5.47 7.41 -5.61
N ARG A 199 5.95 6.94 -6.77
CA ARG A 199 5.89 7.61 -8.09
C ARG A 199 4.76 7.08 -8.95
N HIS A 200 3.54 7.42 -8.59
CA HIS A 200 2.36 6.97 -9.31
C HIS A 200 1.92 7.93 -10.44
N ASN A 201 1.05 7.46 -11.33
CA ASN A 201 0.56 8.21 -12.47
C ASN A 201 -0.68 9.10 -12.20
N ARG A 202 -1.06 9.36 -10.91
CA ARG A 202 -2.20 10.22 -10.54
C ARG A 202 -1.77 11.70 -10.57
N THR A 203 -1.44 12.18 -11.76
CA THR A 203 -0.82 13.49 -12.01
C THR A 203 -1.81 14.56 -12.47
N THR A 204 -3.12 14.26 -12.50
CA THR A 204 -4.19 15.18 -12.88
C THR A 204 -5.38 15.08 -11.92
N ALA A 205 -6.19 16.13 -11.85
CA ALA A 205 -7.41 16.17 -11.04
C ALA A 205 -8.35 14.99 -11.32
N GLY A 206 -8.56 14.69 -12.61
CA GLY A 206 -9.43 13.59 -13.05
C GLY A 206 -8.94 12.22 -12.57
N LYS A 207 -7.64 11.94 -12.71
CA LYS A 207 -7.04 10.69 -12.23
C LYS A 207 -7.12 10.54 -10.72
N VAL A 208 -6.87 11.62 -9.97
CA VAL A 208 -7.02 11.64 -8.50
C VAL A 208 -8.45 11.38 -8.11
N TRP A 209 -9.41 12.07 -8.75
CA TRP A 209 -10.85 11.88 -8.50
C TRP A 209 -11.29 10.43 -8.73
N GLN A 210 -10.99 9.87 -9.91
CA GLN A 210 -11.35 8.49 -10.25
C GLN A 210 -10.76 7.48 -9.26
N ASP A 211 -9.48 7.63 -8.92
CA ASP A 211 -8.81 6.71 -8.00
C ASP A 211 -9.38 6.78 -6.58
N CYS A 212 -9.63 8.00 -6.07
CA CYS A 212 -10.25 8.19 -4.76
C CYS A 212 -11.69 7.66 -4.74
N ALA A 213 -12.46 7.85 -5.80
CA ALA A 213 -13.82 7.35 -5.91
C ALA A 213 -13.85 5.81 -5.93
N ARG A 214 -13.00 5.17 -6.75
CA ARG A 214 -12.88 3.70 -6.75
C ARG A 214 -12.44 3.18 -5.39
N SER A 215 -11.48 3.84 -4.74
CA SER A 215 -11.06 3.50 -3.38
C SER A 215 -12.21 3.61 -2.39
N GLY A 216 -13.04 4.65 -2.47
CA GLY A 216 -14.22 4.82 -1.61
C GLY A 216 -15.23 3.69 -1.74
N HIS A 217 -15.50 3.27 -2.97
CA HIS A 217 -16.44 2.16 -3.25
C HIS A 217 -16.01 0.86 -2.56
N PHE A 218 -14.79 0.40 -2.81
CA PHE A 218 -14.29 -0.87 -2.27
C PHE A 218 -13.92 -0.79 -0.79
N ALA A 219 -13.34 0.33 -0.34
CA ALA A 219 -13.02 0.52 1.07
C ALA A 219 -14.27 0.51 1.95
N ARG A 220 -15.41 1.05 1.46
CA ARG A 220 -16.68 0.94 2.17
C ARG A 220 -17.10 -0.52 2.38
N GLN A 221 -16.99 -1.36 1.36
CA GLN A 221 -17.33 -2.79 1.45
C GLN A 221 -16.45 -3.49 2.47
N ALA A 222 -15.14 -3.36 2.35
CA ALA A 222 -14.20 -3.97 3.27
C ALA A 222 -14.36 -3.46 4.72
N ARG A 223 -14.59 -2.13 4.90
CA ARG A 223 -14.85 -1.56 6.24
C ARG A 223 -16.12 -2.08 6.88
N LEU A 224 -17.18 -2.30 6.10
CA LEU A 224 -18.42 -2.86 6.64
C LEU A 224 -18.29 -4.35 6.97
N ALA A 225 -17.48 -5.10 6.21
CA ALA A 225 -17.18 -6.50 6.51
C ALA A 225 -16.38 -6.65 7.82
N HIS A 226 -15.48 -5.72 8.12
CA HIS A 226 -14.64 -5.71 9.33
C HIS A 226 -15.03 -4.60 10.30
N ARG A 227 -16.32 -4.31 10.44
CA ARG A 227 -16.83 -3.12 11.11
C ARG A 227 -16.32 -2.94 12.54
N GLU A 228 -16.30 -4.01 13.32
CA GLU A 228 -15.92 -3.96 14.74
C GLU A 228 -14.41 -3.69 14.90
N THR A 229 -13.57 -4.39 14.13
CA THR A 229 -12.11 -4.24 14.18
C THR A 229 -11.65 -2.87 13.70
N LEU A 230 -12.39 -2.25 12.77
CA LEU A 230 -12.02 -0.96 12.15
C LEU A 230 -12.82 0.23 12.71
N ASP A 231 -13.56 0.05 13.81
CA ASP A 231 -14.43 1.08 14.42
C ASP A 231 -15.27 1.81 13.38
N THR A 232 -15.84 1.05 12.44
CA THR A 232 -16.56 1.62 11.30
C THR A 232 -17.93 2.12 11.74
N PRO A 233 -18.25 3.42 11.53
CA PRO A 233 -19.51 4.00 11.96
C PRO A 233 -20.70 3.34 11.27
N LEU A 234 -21.80 3.13 12.02
CA LEU A 234 -23.02 2.52 11.49
C LEU A 234 -23.63 3.27 10.29
N TRP A 235 -23.49 4.59 10.27
CA TRP A 235 -24.04 5.41 9.19
C TRP A 235 -23.40 5.11 7.82
N LEU A 236 -22.22 4.52 7.78
CA LEU A 236 -21.58 4.10 6.53
C LEU A 236 -22.41 3.03 5.77
N ARG A 237 -23.37 2.36 6.43
CA ARG A 237 -24.33 1.43 5.79
C ARG A 237 -25.26 2.14 4.80
N TRP A 238 -25.61 3.39 5.06
CA TRP A 238 -26.58 4.15 4.26
C TRP A 238 -25.87 5.01 3.22
N ARG A 239 -25.85 4.55 1.98
CA ARG A 239 -25.15 5.21 0.86
C ARG A 239 -25.59 6.67 0.65
N TRP A 240 -26.90 6.92 0.73
CA TRP A 240 -27.46 8.27 0.60
C TRP A 240 -26.95 9.22 1.71
N LEU A 241 -26.77 8.70 2.92
CA LEU A 241 -26.26 9.48 4.04
C LEU A 241 -24.78 9.82 3.87
N VAL A 242 -23.97 8.86 3.34
CA VAL A 242 -22.56 9.12 2.99
C VAL A 242 -22.46 10.25 1.98
N LEU A 243 -23.34 10.26 0.95
CA LEU A 243 -23.37 11.32 -0.05
C LEU A 243 -23.82 12.65 0.54
N LEU A 244 -24.90 12.67 1.30
CA LEU A 244 -25.44 13.89 1.93
C LEU A 244 -24.42 14.53 2.88
N LEU A 245 -23.74 13.71 3.69
CA LEU A 245 -22.76 14.17 4.68
C LEU A 245 -21.36 14.36 4.08
N SER A 246 -21.16 14.11 2.77
CA SER A 246 -19.84 14.17 2.15
C SER A 246 -19.06 15.47 2.42
N PRO A 247 -19.66 16.67 2.42
CA PRO A 247 -18.91 17.89 2.72
C PRO A 247 -18.40 17.92 4.17
N LEU A 248 -19.20 17.47 5.11
CA LEU A 248 -18.84 17.44 6.53
C LEU A 248 -17.78 16.36 6.81
N ILE A 249 -17.95 15.16 6.23
CA ILE A 249 -16.98 14.08 6.33
C ILE A 249 -15.64 14.51 5.74
N ALA A 250 -15.66 15.11 4.54
CA ALA A 250 -14.45 15.61 3.88
C ALA A 250 -13.76 16.70 4.72
N ALA A 251 -14.51 17.65 5.29
CA ALA A 251 -13.96 18.69 6.15
C ALA A 251 -13.35 18.09 7.43
N ALA A 252 -14.05 17.19 8.10
CA ALA A 252 -13.57 16.54 9.32
C ALA A 252 -12.29 15.72 9.07
N VAL A 253 -12.25 14.92 7.99
CA VAL A 253 -11.08 14.10 7.64
C VAL A 253 -9.90 14.98 7.21
N THR A 254 -10.15 16.02 6.40
CA THR A 254 -9.11 16.99 6.02
C THR A 254 -8.55 17.70 7.23
N GLY A 255 -9.39 18.17 8.15
CA GLY A 255 -8.99 18.77 9.41
C GLY A 255 -8.15 17.82 10.27
N LYS A 256 -8.55 16.54 10.37
CA LYS A 256 -7.75 15.50 11.05
C LYS A 256 -6.36 15.32 10.39
N ILE A 257 -6.30 15.25 9.06
CA ILE A 257 -5.04 15.11 8.31
C ILE A 257 -4.11 16.29 8.62
N VAL A 258 -4.60 17.51 8.48
CA VAL A 258 -3.81 18.73 8.72
C VAL A 258 -3.40 18.85 10.19
N GLY A 259 -4.30 18.56 11.12
CA GLY A 259 -4.04 18.63 12.56
C GLY A 259 -3.00 17.59 13.03
N THR A 260 -3.04 16.38 12.47
CA THR A 260 -2.07 15.32 12.81
C THR A 260 -0.75 15.47 12.06
N ARG A 261 -0.72 16.26 10.99
CA ARG A 261 0.45 16.51 10.10
C ARG A 261 0.66 18.01 9.89
N PRO A 262 1.12 18.77 10.91
CA PRO A 262 1.22 20.24 10.83
C PRO A 262 2.15 20.74 9.70
N PHE A 263 3.09 19.90 9.23
CA PHE A 263 3.95 20.25 8.10
C PHE A 263 3.14 20.48 6.80
N ILE A 264 1.96 19.87 6.65
CA ILE A 264 1.09 20.10 5.48
C ILE A 264 0.66 21.56 5.44
N LEU A 265 0.24 22.12 6.58
CA LEU A 265 -0.14 23.53 6.66
C LEU A 265 1.07 24.45 6.40
N ARG A 266 2.25 24.08 6.90
CA ARG A 266 3.45 24.92 6.80
C ARG A 266 4.11 24.90 5.40
N ARG A 267 4.09 23.74 4.72
CA ARG A 267 4.83 23.53 3.45
C ARG A 267 3.95 23.25 2.25
N HIS A 268 2.73 22.76 2.46
CA HIS A 268 1.84 22.27 1.41
C HIS A 268 0.40 22.78 1.58
N ALA A 269 0.20 23.97 2.14
CA ALA A 269 -1.14 24.54 2.39
C ALA A 269 -1.99 24.58 1.10
N ALA A 270 -1.37 24.84 -0.05
CA ALA A 270 -2.05 24.84 -1.35
C ALA A 270 -2.66 23.47 -1.72
N ALA A 271 -2.20 22.35 -1.13
CA ALA A 271 -2.77 21.02 -1.38
C ALA A 271 -4.07 20.75 -0.59
N ILE A 272 -4.40 21.56 0.42
CA ILE A 272 -5.57 21.34 1.29
C ILE A 272 -6.89 21.28 0.50
N PRO A 273 -7.19 22.15 -0.48
CA PRO A 273 -8.38 22.03 -1.31
C PRO A 273 -8.44 20.69 -2.08
N ALA A 274 -7.32 20.22 -2.62
CA ALA A 274 -7.27 18.94 -3.33
C ALA A 274 -7.45 17.75 -2.37
N ILE A 275 -6.91 17.81 -1.14
CA ILE A 275 -7.17 16.80 -0.10
C ILE A 275 -8.67 16.75 0.20
N TYR A 276 -9.31 17.89 0.41
CA TYR A 276 -10.75 17.98 0.65
C TYR A 276 -11.57 17.39 -0.50
N LEU A 277 -11.29 17.78 -1.75
CA LEU A 277 -11.98 17.26 -2.94
C LEU A 277 -11.75 15.76 -3.11
N SER A 278 -10.59 15.25 -2.78
CA SER A 278 -10.30 13.81 -2.79
C SER A 278 -11.17 13.04 -1.79
N LYS A 279 -11.50 13.63 -0.62
CA LYS A 279 -12.42 13.02 0.34
C LYS A 279 -13.87 13.11 -0.12
N ILE A 280 -14.27 14.17 -0.83
CA ILE A 280 -15.57 14.23 -1.53
C ILE A 280 -15.65 13.10 -2.57
N ALA A 281 -14.61 12.92 -3.41
CA ALA A 281 -14.56 11.85 -4.39
C ALA A 281 -14.69 10.47 -3.75
N TRP A 282 -14.01 10.25 -2.62
CA TRP A 282 -14.11 9.01 -1.85
C TRP A 282 -15.56 8.76 -1.37
N CYS A 283 -16.21 9.77 -0.78
CA CYS A 283 -17.61 9.69 -0.33
C CYS A 283 -18.55 9.42 -1.51
N TRP A 284 -18.33 10.09 -2.64
CA TRP A 284 -19.10 9.87 -3.86
C TRP A 284 -18.99 8.41 -4.31
N GLY A 285 -17.78 7.86 -4.40
CA GLY A 285 -17.56 6.45 -4.73
C GLY A 285 -18.21 5.50 -3.72
N ALA A 286 -18.06 5.77 -2.43
CA ALA A 286 -18.67 4.98 -1.35
C ALA A 286 -20.21 4.99 -1.40
N SER A 287 -20.83 5.99 -2.01
CA SER A 287 -22.27 6.08 -2.19
C SER A 287 -22.80 5.28 -3.40
N ARG A 288 -21.92 4.86 -4.32
CA ARG A 288 -22.33 4.18 -5.55
C ARG A 288 -22.65 2.70 -5.31
N ARG A 289 -23.62 2.15 -6.07
CA ARG A 289 -23.95 0.72 -6.09
C ARG A 289 -22.92 -0.08 -6.86
N GLU A 290 -22.46 0.49 -7.99
CA GLU A 290 -21.43 -0.07 -8.86
C GLU A 290 -20.14 0.74 -8.75
N PRO A 291 -18.98 0.11 -9.00
CA PRO A 291 -17.73 0.82 -8.96
C PRO A 291 -17.71 1.92 -10.02
N PRO A 292 -17.18 3.13 -9.71
CA PRO A 292 -16.98 4.17 -10.70
C PRO A 292 -16.00 3.74 -11.79
N SER A 293 -16.30 4.08 -13.03
CA SER A 293 -15.44 3.87 -14.20
C SER A 293 -14.16 4.70 -14.13
#